data_8e19c6cf71feb6a49951b3b9fccc9deb
#
_entry.id   8e19c6cf71feb6a49951b3b9fccc9deb
#
_cell.length_a   1.000
_cell.length_b   1.000
_cell.length_c   1.000
_cell.angle_alpha   90.00
_cell.angle_beta   90.00
_cell.angle_gamma   90.00
#
_symmetry.space_group_name_H-M   'P 1'
#
loop_
_entity.id
_entity.type
_entity.pdbx_description
1 polymer ?
#
loop_
_entity_poly.entity_id
_entity_poly.type
_entity_poly.pdbx_seq_one_letter_code
_entity_poly.pdbx_strand_id
1 'polypeptide(L)'
;MRQNDFENTSMLKLVMSLAIPSMIAQLVNILYSIVDRMFVGQIEEVGNVCLAAVGICGPIVTLLSSFGTLVGIGGSIWLSMCLGQKNEKRASQILYNSFVMLVVLSICLTLGFILLKHNLIYWFGGSDALYPYANTYLTIYTLGTFFALMSIGLNYFITGQGYATIAMLSVCIGAITNIMFDFILIRTLKIGVAGAAIGTVVAQFISCMFVLCFLRFKSKIKLHKEELSIEKMKHIVKLGFSPFLIIASDSIILIVMNMMLQKYGGDMGDIYISAITVAQSYFLLITGPLLGISSGTQPIFAYHFGSQNLKKIKEAFKIVISFAFLFCLVMFIISMCYSNVFVAMFTNDAMTMPIADRAIKIFCLGILMMSIQYVLVDGITGLSNVKLSLFLSLNRKLMYLGCTCLLPAFLGVSNIFYAQPTADIYASIVTIICFIKIIPSYLKSHGVK
;
A
#
# COMPACT_ATOMS: atom_id res chain seq x y z
N MET A 1 12.36 -14.43 -18.91
CA MET A 1 12.35 -13.03 -18.45
C MET A 1 13.68 -12.75 -17.74
N ARG A 2 14.35 -11.67 -18.12
CA ARG A 2 15.69 -11.36 -17.59
C ARG A 2 15.56 -10.70 -16.20
N GLN A 3 16.42 -11.13 -15.26
CA GLN A 3 16.70 -10.42 -14.02
C GLN A 3 17.33 -9.07 -14.36
N ASN A 4 16.91 -8.00 -13.70
CA ASN A 4 17.60 -6.72 -13.81
C ASN A 4 18.96 -6.80 -13.09
N ASP A 5 20.02 -6.52 -13.84
CA ASP A 5 21.37 -6.46 -13.28
C ASP A 5 21.57 -5.09 -12.64
N PHE A 6 21.58 -5.06 -11.28
CA PHE A 6 21.77 -3.83 -10.50
C PHE A 6 23.17 -3.20 -10.71
N GLU A 7 24.17 -4.00 -11.08
CA GLU A 7 25.57 -3.56 -11.19
C GLU A 7 25.86 -2.90 -12.54
N ASN A 8 25.43 -3.56 -13.64
CA ASN A 8 25.86 -3.20 -15.00
C ASN A 8 24.81 -2.44 -15.83
N THR A 9 23.53 -2.40 -15.36
CA THR A 9 22.49 -1.67 -16.07
C THR A 9 22.60 -0.16 -15.81
N SER A 10 22.36 0.67 -16.84
CA SER A 10 22.26 2.12 -16.64
C SER A 10 21.16 2.45 -15.64
N MET A 11 21.40 3.44 -14.77
CA MET A 11 20.47 3.76 -13.66
C MET A 11 19.07 4.10 -14.15
N LEU A 12 18.95 4.85 -15.24
CA LEU A 12 17.65 5.19 -15.82
C LEU A 12 16.88 3.92 -16.25
N LYS A 13 17.54 3.00 -16.97
CA LYS A 13 16.91 1.75 -17.42
C LYS A 13 16.54 0.87 -16.21
N LEU A 14 17.38 0.82 -15.19
CA LEU A 14 17.13 0.06 -13.97
C LEU A 14 15.92 0.63 -13.20
N VAL A 15 15.86 1.93 -12.99
CA VAL A 15 14.72 2.60 -12.34
C VAL A 15 13.43 2.33 -13.11
N MET A 16 13.41 2.53 -14.43
CA MET A 16 12.20 2.32 -15.24
C MET A 16 11.75 0.86 -15.23
N SER A 17 12.68 -0.09 -15.25
CA SER A 17 12.38 -1.52 -15.23
C SER A 17 11.80 -2.04 -13.90
N LEU A 18 11.96 -1.28 -12.82
CA LEU A 18 11.38 -1.57 -11.50
C LEU A 18 10.16 -0.69 -11.22
N ALA A 19 10.24 0.60 -11.50
CA ALA A 19 9.17 1.56 -11.21
C ALA A 19 7.91 1.31 -12.06
N ILE A 20 8.05 1.11 -13.37
CA ILE A 20 6.87 0.96 -14.25
C ILE A 20 6.08 -0.31 -13.92
N PRO A 21 6.67 -1.52 -13.79
CA PRO A 21 5.90 -2.69 -13.39
C PRO A 21 5.26 -2.54 -12.01
N SER A 22 5.97 -1.97 -11.04
CA SER A 22 5.42 -1.75 -9.69
C SER A 22 4.27 -0.74 -9.70
N MET A 23 4.37 0.32 -10.48
CA MET A 23 3.30 1.31 -10.70
C MET A 23 2.05 0.64 -11.31
N ILE A 24 2.23 -0.17 -12.35
CA ILE A 24 1.14 -0.92 -12.98
C ILE A 24 0.51 -1.91 -11.99
N ALA A 25 1.32 -2.61 -11.20
CA ALA A 25 0.80 -3.53 -10.19
C ALA A 25 -0.11 -2.82 -9.18
N GLN A 26 0.29 -1.64 -8.69
CA GLN A 26 -0.54 -0.85 -7.77
C GLN A 26 -1.82 -0.32 -8.43
N LEU A 27 -1.72 0.13 -9.68
CA LEU A 27 -2.91 0.55 -10.44
C LEU A 27 -3.89 -0.62 -10.62
N VAL A 28 -3.41 -1.80 -10.97
CA VAL A 28 -4.23 -3.01 -11.11
C VAL A 28 -4.87 -3.38 -9.77
N ASN A 29 -4.14 -3.28 -8.65
CA ASN A 29 -4.70 -3.51 -7.31
C ASN A 29 -5.88 -2.58 -6.99
N ILE A 30 -5.77 -1.30 -7.34
CA ILE A 30 -6.85 -0.33 -7.10
C ILE A 30 -8.05 -0.64 -8.00
N LEU A 31 -7.80 -0.88 -9.27
CA LEU A 31 -8.86 -1.15 -10.24
C LEU A 31 -9.65 -2.41 -9.89
N TYR A 32 -8.98 -3.52 -9.55
CA TYR A 32 -9.70 -4.74 -9.18
C TYR A 32 -10.50 -4.54 -7.88
N SER A 33 -9.98 -3.80 -6.92
CA SER A 33 -10.72 -3.49 -5.68
C SER A 33 -11.99 -2.68 -5.93
N ILE A 34 -11.97 -1.79 -6.93
CA ILE A 34 -13.17 -1.06 -7.38
C ILE A 34 -14.17 -2.01 -8.04
N VAL A 35 -13.69 -2.88 -8.94
CA VAL A 35 -14.53 -3.85 -9.65
C VAL A 35 -15.17 -4.86 -8.68
N ASP A 36 -14.43 -5.39 -7.71
CA ASP A 36 -14.94 -6.27 -6.64
C ASP A 36 -16.11 -5.60 -5.90
N ARG A 37 -15.95 -4.35 -5.47
CA ARG A 37 -17.02 -3.60 -4.82
C ARG A 37 -18.23 -3.37 -5.72
N MET A 38 -18.03 -3.20 -7.02
CA MET A 38 -19.14 -3.07 -7.99
C MET A 38 -19.94 -4.37 -8.06
N PHE A 39 -19.29 -5.54 -8.09
CA PHE A 39 -19.98 -6.83 -8.05
C PHE A 39 -20.76 -7.03 -6.75
N VAL A 40 -20.14 -6.70 -5.60
CA VAL A 40 -20.82 -6.79 -4.30
C VAL A 40 -22.04 -5.89 -4.23
N GLY A 41 -21.94 -4.66 -4.74
CA GLY A 41 -23.04 -3.68 -4.78
C GLY A 41 -24.21 -4.10 -5.69
N GLN A 42 -23.97 -5.00 -6.66
CA GLN A 42 -24.98 -5.51 -7.60
C GLN A 42 -25.65 -6.82 -7.12
N ILE A 43 -25.39 -7.30 -5.90
CA ILE A 43 -26.09 -8.46 -5.33
C ILE A 43 -27.58 -8.12 -5.19
N GLU A 44 -28.44 -9.00 -5.76
CA GLU A 44 -29.90 -8.81 -5.76
C GLU A 44 -30.42 -8.64 -4.31
N GLU A 45 -31.36 -7.71 -4.11
CA GLU A 45 -32.07 -7.37 -2.86
C GLU A 45 -31.19 -6.80 -1.73
N VAL A 46 -29.95 -7.23 -1.56
CA VAL A 46 -29.10 -6.91 -0.39
C VAL A 46 -27.77 -6.23 -0.76
N GLY A 47 -27.56 -5.83 -2.01
CA GLY A 47 -26.28 -5.30 -2.51
C GLY A 47 -25.75 -4.13 -1.69
N ASN A 48 -26.59 -3.16 -1.33
CA ASN A 48 -26.17 -2.00 -0.52
C ASN A 48 -25.74 -2.43 0.90
N VAL A 49 -26.44 -3.38 1.51
CA VAL A 49 -26.11 -3.91 2.83
C VAL A 49 -24.80 -4.70 2.77
N CYS A 50 -24.64 -5.55 1.75
CA CYS A 50 -23.39 -6.29 1.51
C CYS A 50 -22.20 -5.35 1.26
N LEU A 51 -22.39 -4.30 0.46
CA LEU A 51 -21.35 -3.31 0.19
C LEU A 51 -20.92 -2.57 1.45
N ALA A 52 -21.88 -2.19 2.30
CA ALA A 52 -21.58 -1.58 3.60
C ALA A 52 -20.83 -2.55 4.53
N ALA A 53 -21.25 -3.82 4.57
CA ALA A 53 -20.61 -4.86 5.37
C ALA A 53 -19.15 -5.12 4.92
N VAL A 54 -18.90 -5.24 3.61
CA VAL A 54 -17.54 -5.35 3.04
C VAL A 54 -16.72 -4.09 3.31
N GLY A 55 -17.35 -2.91 3.27
CA GLY A 55 -16.72 -1.64 3.62
C GLY A 55 -16.17 -1.63 5.06
N ILE A 56 -16.92 -2.16 6.02
CA ILE A 56 -16.48 -2.30 7.43
C ILE A 56 -15.33 -3.33 7.55
N CYS A 57 -15.36 -4.39 6.76
CA CYS A 57 -14.30 -5.39 6.75
C CYS A 57 -12.99 -4.86 6.13
N GLY A 58 -13.04 -3.85 5.25
CA GLY A 58 -11.89 -3.31 4.54
C GLY A 58 -10.71 -2.93 5.43
N PRO A 59 -10.87 -2.06 6.45
CA PRO A 59 -9.79 -1.73 7.39
C PRO A 59 -9.24 -2.94 8.15
N ILE A 60 -10.08 -3.92 8.50
CA ILE A 60 -9.67 -5.15 9.18
C ILE A 60 -8.78 -5.99 8.27
N VAL A 61 -9.17 -6.15 7.01
CA VAL A 61 -8.42 -6.83 5.95
C VAL A 61 -7.09 -6.13 5.68
N THR A 62 -7.09 -4.79 5.64
CA THR A 62 -5.88 -3.98 5.45
C THR A 62 -4.91 -4.16 6.61
N LEU A 63 -5.40 -4.15 7.85
CA LEU A 63 -4.58 -4.40 9.04
C LEU A 63 -3.96 -5.81 8.98
N LEU A 64 -4.74 -6.83 8.62
CA LEU A 64 -4.26 -8.19 8.48
C LEU A 64 -3.17 -8.30 7.39
N SER A 65 -3.40 -7.70 6.24
CA SER A 65 -2.45 -7.69 5.11
C SER A 65 -1.16 -6.91 5.41
N SER A 66 -1.21 -5.91 6.31
CA SER A 66 -0.04 -5.13 6.71
C SER A 66 1.06 -5.96 7.36
N PHE A 67 0.72 -7.10 7.99
CA PHE A 67 1.71 -8.05 8.52
C PHE A 67 2.50 -8.75 7.39
N GLY A 68 1.86 -9.02 6.24
CA GLY A 68 2.55 -9.48 5.05
C GLY A 68 3.59 -8.46 4.55
N THR A 69 3.19 -7.18 4.55
CA THR A 69 4.06 -6.06 4.20
C THR A 69 5.21 -5.87 5.20
N LEU A 70 4.96 -6.04 6.50
CA LEU A 70 5.97 -6.00 7.57
C LEU A 70 7.14 -6.93 7.25
N VAL A 71 6.83 -8.19 7.00
CA VAL A 71 7.85 -9.22 6.72
C VAL A 71 8.41 -9.05 5.30
N GLY A 72 7.54 -8.75 4.33
CA GLY A 72 7.91 -8.63 2.92
C GLY A 72 8.89 -7.49 2.66
N ILE A 73 8.55 -6.26 3.06
CA ILE A 73 9.43 -5.09 2.87
C ILE A 73 10.69 -5.23 3.72
N GLY A 74 10.55 -5.56 5.02
CA GLY A 74 11.70 -5.69 5.91
C GLY A 74 12.72 -6.72 5.42
N GLY A 75 12.24 -7.88 5.00
CA GLY A 75 13.08 -8.96 4.48
C GLY A 75 13.67 -8.65 3.10
N SER A 76 12.88 -8.07 2.18
CA SER A 76 13.34 -7.78 0.82
C SER A 76 14.41 -6.69 0.76
N ILE A 77 14.31 -5.66 1.58
CA ILE A 77 15.34 -4.62 1.72
C ILE A 77 16.65 -5.25 2.18
N TRP A 78 16.60 -6.07 3.23
CA TRP A 78 17.81 -6.73 3.73
C TRP A 78 18.39 -7.73 2.74
N LEU A 79 17.55 -8.50 2.04
CA LEU A 79 17.97 -9.39 0.96
C LEU A 79 18.68 -8.59 -0.15
N SER A 80 18.13 -7.47 -0.59
CA SER A 80 18.72 -6.62 -1.64
C SER A 80 20.09 -6.06 -1.21
N MET A 81 20.23 -5.66 0.06
CA MET A 81 21.54 -5.26 0.63
C MET A 81 22.56 -6.39 0.58
N CYS A 82 22.16 -7.61 0.98
CA CYS A 82 23.05 -8.78 0.94
C CYS A 82 23.46 -9.13 -0.49
N LEU A 83 22.59 -8.93 -1.48
CA LEU A 83 22.93 -9.06 -2.89
C LEU A 83 23.98 -8.02 -3.32
N GLY A 84 23.84 -6.75 -2.86
CA GLY A 84 24.84 -5.71 -3.07
C GLY A 84 26.20 -6.04 -2.44
N GLN A 85 26.21 -6.73 -1.29
CA GLN A 85 27.39 -7.26 -0.62
C GLN A 85 27.94 -8.56 -1.23
N LYS A 86 27.30 -9.08 -2.29
CA LYS A 86 27.62 -10.38 -2.93
C LYS A 86 27.52 -11.58 -1.95
N ASN A 87 26.70 -11.45 -0.90
CA ASN A 87 26.49 -12.50 0.12
C ASN A 87 25.17 -13.26 -0.12
N GLU A 88 25.17 -14.14 -1.13
CA GLU A 88 23.99 -14.90 -1.53
C GLU A 88 23.51 -15.89 -0.45
N LYS A 89 24.43 -16.46 0.35
CA LYS A 89 24.08 -17.36 1.45
C LYS A 89 23.21 -16.64 2.50
N ARG A 90 23.62 -15.43 2.90
CA ARG A 90 22.84 -14.63 3.84
C ARG A 90 21.49 -14.20 3.26
N ALA A 91 21.45 -13.85 1.97
CA ALA A 91 20.22 -13.53 1.27
C ALA A 91 19.23 -14.71 1.27
N SER A 92 19.71 -15.95 1.05
CA SER A 92 18.91 -17.17 1.13
C SER A 92 18.34 -17.40 2.52
N GLN A 93 19.16 -17.23 3.56
CA GLN A 93 18.72 -17.36 4.95
C GLN A 93 17.62 -16.33 5.30
N ILE A 94 17.73 -15.10 4.81
CA ILE A 94 16.72 -14.06 5.02
C ILE A 94 15.40 -14.46 4.35
N LEU A 95 15.43 -14.93 3.11
CA LEU A 95 14.24 -15.38 2.40
C LEU A 95 13.54 -16.53 3.13
N TYR A 96 14.29 -17.55 3.57
CA TYR A 96 13.73 -18.69 4.30
C TYR A 96 13.16 -18.29 5.67
N ASN A 97 13.87 -17.47 6.45
CA ASN A 97 13.37 -16.98 7.74
C ASN A 97 12.09 -16.14 7.56
N SER A 98 12.03 -15.31 6.52
CA SER A 98 10.82 -14.53 6.21
C SER A 98 9.65 -15.42 5.80
N PHE A 99 9.90 -16.47 5.01
CA PHE A 99 8.89 -17.47 4.67
C PHE A 99 8.30 -18.12 5.93
N VAL A 100 9.15 -18.59 6.84
CA VAL A 100 8.70 -19.22 8.09
C VAL A 100 7.93 -18.21 8.97
N MET A 101 8.41 -16.96 9.05
CA MET A 101 7.67 -15.90 9.76
C MET A 101 6.27 -15.69 9.18
N LEU A 102 6.12 -15.64 7.86
CA LEU A 102 4.81 -15.50 7.21
C LEU A 102 3.90 -16.69 7.51
N VAL A 103 4.44 -17.92 7.55
CA VAL A 103 3.67 -19.12 7.94
C VAL A 103 3.17 -18.99 9.38
N VAL A 104 4.06 -18.70 10.31
CA VAL A 104 3.71 -18.58 11.74
C VAL A 104 2.71 -17.45 11.96
N LEU A 105 2.98 -16.26 11.39
CA LEU A 105 2.08 -15.11 11.48
C LEU A 105 0.70 -15.42 10.89
N SER A 106 0.63 -16.11 9.76
CA SER A 106 -0.66 -16.45 9.16
C SER A 106 -1.51 -17.33 10.07
N ILE A 107 -0.92 -18.30 10.74
CA ILE A 107 -1.62 -19.17 11.70
C ILE A 107 -2.06 -18.35 12.93
N CYS A 108 -1.17 -17.58 13.52
CA CYS A 108 -1.49 -16.76 14.69
C CYS A 108 -2.57 -15.72 14.40
N LEU A 109 -2.49 -15.06 13.25
CA LEU A 109 -3.47 -14.04 12.85
C LEU A 109 -4.82 -14.68 12.49
N THR A 110 -4.82 -15.82 11.79
CA THR A 110 -6.08 -16.56 11.52
C THR A 110 -6.80 -16.89 12.81
N LEU A 111 -6.10 -17.49 13.78
CA LEU A 111 -6.69 -17.83 15.07
C LEU A 111 -7.15 -16.59 15.83
N GLY A 112 -6.29 -15.56 15.93
CA GLY A 112 -6.60 -14.31 16.63
C GLY A 112 -7.80 -13.57 16.03
N PHE A 113 -7.85 -13.43 14.71
CA PHE A 113 -8.94 -12.72 14.04
C PHE A 113 -10.25 -13.50 14.06
N ILE A 114 -10.23 -14.85 13.97
CA ILE A 114 -11.44 -15.67 14.13
C ILE A 114 -12.01 -15.52 15.55
N LEU A 115 -11.17 -15.51 16.58
CA LEU A 115 -11.61 -15.33 17.97
C LEU A 115 -12.14 -13.91 18.23
N LEU A 116 -11.53 -12.91 17.63
CA LEU A 116 -11.86 -11.49 17.86
C LEU A 116 -12.86 -10.93 16.84
N LYS A 117 -13.27 -11.68 15.81
CA LYS A 117 -14.07 -11.18 14.67
C LYS A 117 -15.35 -10.48 15.08
N HIS A 118 -16.05 -11.00 16.10
CA HIS A 118 -17.26 -10.38 16.63
C HIS A 118 -16.99 -8.95 17.12
N ASN A 119 -16.01 -8.79 18.01
CA ASN A 119 -15.65 -7.50 18.55
C ASN A 119 -15.08 -6.57 17.46
N LEU A 120 -14.24 -7.10 16.56
CA LEU A 120 -13.67 -6.31 15.48
C LEU A 120 -14.75 -5.70 14.57
N ILE A 121 -15.75 -6.47 14.17
CA ILE A 121 -16.84 -5.97 13.33
C ILE A 121 -17.54 -4.78 14.02
N TYR A 122 -17.88 -4.92 15.29
CA TYR A 122 -18.56 -3.83 16.04
C TYR A 122 -17.62 -2.64 16.31
N TRP A 123 -16.35 -2.86 16.63
CA TRP A 123 -15.38 -1.78 16.84
C TRP A 123 -15.17 -0.94 15.58
N PHE A 124 -15.28 -1.55 14.40
CA PHE A 124 -15.14 -0.87 13.12
C PHE A 124 -16.48 -0.34 12.54
N GLY A 125 -17.54 -0.31 13.36
CA GLY A 125 -18.81 0.34 13.03
C GLY A 125 -19.89 -0.60 12.51
N GLY A 126 -19.77 -1.91 12.73
CA GLY A 126 -20.80 -2.89 12.40
C GLY A 126 -22.07 -2.71 13.24
N SER A 127 -23.22 -2.89 12.62
CA SER A 127 -24.52 -3.00 13.27
C SER A 127 -25.05 -4.43 13.18
N ASP A 128 -26.11 -4.74 13.95
CA ASP A 128 -26.75 -6.07 13.92
C ASP A 128 -27.26 -6.43 12.52
N ALA A 129 -27.70 -5.44 11.73
CA ALA A 129 -28.14 -5.64 10.36
C ALA A 129 -26.97 -6.01 9.41
N LEU A 130 -25.77 -5.47 9.63
CA LEU A 130 -24.58 -5.70 8.79
C LEU A 130 -23.80 -6.94 9.25
N TYR A 131 -23.93 -7.32 10.52
CA TYR A 131 -23.15 -8.39 11.14
C TYR A 131 -23.19 -9.74 10.38
N PRO A 132 -24.33 -10.28 9.93
CA PRO A 132 -24.36 -11.56 9.22
C PRO A 132 -23.49 -11.57 7.96
N TYR A 133 -23.53 -10.49 7.18
CA TYR A 133 -22.77 -10.35 5.94
C TYR A 133 -21.28 -10.10 6.21
N ALA A 134 -20.97 -9.20 7.14
CA ALA A 134 -19.60 -8.92 7.56
C ALA A 134 -18.91 -10.14 8.19
N ASN A 135 -19.63 -10.89 9.04
CA ASN A 135 -19.13 -12.12 9.66
C ASN A 135 -18.84 -13.20 8.62
N THR A 136 -19.71 -13.37 7.64
CA THR A 136 -19.50 -14.33 6.54
C THR A 136 -18.28 -13.97 5.72
N TYR A 137 -18.19 -12.72 5.27
CA TYR A 137 -17.05 -12.22 4.49
C TYR A 137 -15.73 -12.35 5.25
N LEU A 138 -15.69 -11.82 6.48
CA LEU A 138 -14.48 -11.81 7.29
C LEU A 138 -14.02 -13.22 7.67
N THR A 139 -14.95 -14.14 7.95
CA THR A 139 -14.59 -15.53 8.27
C THR A 139 -13.90 -16.20 7.10
N ILE A 140 -14.48 -16.12 5.89
CA ILE A 140 -13.91 -16.74 4.69
C ILE A 140 -12.55 -16.11 4.37
N TYR A 141 -12.47 -14.76 4.40
CA TYR A 141 -11.23 -14.03 4.15
C TYR A 141 -10.13 -14.43 5.14
N THR A 142 -10.47 -14.50 6.44
CA THR A 142 -9.52 -14.84 7.51
C THR A 142 -8.99 -16.27 7.37
N LEU A 143 -9.79 -17.23 6.93
CA LEU A 143 -9.31 -18.57 6.60
C LEU A 143 -8.32 -18.57 5.44
N GLY A 144 -8.42 -17.60 4.52
CA GLY A 144 -7.49 -17.37 3.42
C GLY A 144 -6.21 -16.61 3.80
N THR A 145 -6.03 -16.19 5.05
CA THR A 145 -4.92 -15.33 5.50
C THR A 145 -3.54 -15.87 5.11
N PHE A 146 -3.35 -17.18 5.14
CA PHE A 146 -2.11 -17.81 4.71
C PHE A 146 -1.75 -17.40 3.27
N PHE A 147 -2.68 -17.53 2.34
CA PHE A 147 -2.45 -17.19 0.94
C PHE A 147 -2.25 -15.69 0.74
N ALA A 148 -3.00 -14.86 1.48
CA ALA A 148 -2.87 -13.42 1.46
C ALA A 148 -1.48 -12.95 1.90
N LEU A 149 -1.01 -13.40 3.07
CA LEU A 149 0.29 -13.01 3.58
C LEU A 149 1.45 -13.52 2.73
N MET A 150 1.34 -14.76 2.22
CA MET A 150 2.35 -15.34 1.34
C MET A 150 2.44 -14.60 0.00
N SER A 151 1.30 -14.33 -0.65
CA SER A 151 1.27 -13.64 -1.93
C SER A 151 1.82 -12.23 -1.82
N ILE A 152 1.45 -11.47 -0.79
CA ILE A 152 1.92 -10.11 -0.56
C ILE A 152 3.39 -10.11 -0.11
N GLY A 153 3.69 -10.84 0.96
CA GLY A 153 5.01 -10.81 1.59
C GLY A 153 6.13 -11.31 0.69
N LEU A 154 5.92 -12.45 0.02
CA LEU A 154 6.95 -13.02 -0.85
C LEU A 154 7.07 -12.29 -2.20
N ASN A 155 6.04 -11.56 -2.64
CA ASN A 155 6.11 -10.73 -3.85
C ASN A 155 7.20 -9.64 -3.73
N TYR A 156 7.37 -9.04 -2.55
CA TYR A 156 8.46 -8.09 -2.30
C TYR A 156 9.85 -8.71 -2.50
N PHE A 157 10.03 -10.00 -2.19
CA PHE A 157 11.30 -10.70 -2.44
C PHE A 157 11.58 -10.92 -3.91
N ILE A 158 10.56 -11.06 -4.74
CA ILE A 158 10.70 -11.12 -6.21
C ILE A 158 11.19 -9.76 -6.72
N THR A 159 10.57 -8.67 -6.28
CA THR A 159 10.98 -7.31 -6.63
C THR A 159 12.39 -7.00 -6.09
N GLY A 160 12.69 -7.40 -4.85
CA GLY A 160 13.99 -7.23 -4.21
C GLY A 160 15.16 -7.92 -4.92
N GLN A 161 14.86 -8.98 -5.68
CA GLN A 161 15.84 -9.66 -6.55
C GLN A 161 15.91 -9.08 -7.98
N GLY A 162 15.17 -7.99 -8.27
CA GLY A 162 15.17 -7.34 -9.58
C GLY A 162 14.16 -7.91 -10.60
N TYR A 163 13.21 -8.74 -10.18
CA TYR A 163 12.18 -9.33 -11.05
C TYR A 163 10.83 -8.60 -10.98
N ALA A 164 10.82 -7.27 -10.97
CA ALA A 164 9.60 -6.47 -10.79
C ALA A 164 8.47 -6.81 -11.80
N THR A 165 8.81 -7.15 -13.03
CA THR A 165 7.83 -7.60 -14.04
C THR A 165 7.13 -8.91 -13.63
N ILE A 166 7.86 -9.84 -12.99
CA ILE A 166 7.28 -11.09 -12.47
C ILE A 166 6.38 -10.80 -11.27
N ALA A 167 6.83 -9.90 -10.39
CA ALA A 167 6.04 -9.44 -9.26
C ALA A 167 4.72 -8.80 -9.73
N MET A 168 4.76 -7.94 -10.75
CA MET A 168 3.58 -7.36 -11.39
C MET A 168 2.66 -8.45 -11.98
N LEU A 169 3.21 -9.43 -12.68
CA LEU A 169 2.41 -10.51 -13.27
C LEU A 169 1.66 -11.32 -12.22
N SER A 170 2.24 -11.57 -11.04
CA SER A 170 1.54 -12.26 -9.95
C SER A 170 0.31 -11.47 -9.48
N VAL A 171 0.43 -10.13 -9.41
CA VAL A 171 -0.70 -9.24 -9.07
C VAL A 171 -1.76 -9.25 -10.16
N CYS A 172 -1.36 -9.14 -11.43
CA CYS A 172 -2.29 -9.19 -12.56
C CYS A 172 -3.05 -10.53 -12.63
N ILE A 173 -2.36 -11.65 -12.42
CA ILE A 173 -2.99 -12.98 -12.37
C ILE A 173 -4.02 -13.04 -11.24
N GLY A 174 -3.68 -12.54 -10.05
CA GLY A 174 -4.61 -12.45 -8.93
C GLY A 174 -5.84 -11.60 -9.26
N ALA A 175 -5.62 -10.40 -9.80
CA ALA A 175 -6.71 -9.48 -10.17
C ALA A 175 -7.66 -10.08 -11.22
N ILE A 176 -7.12 -10.68 -12.28
CA ILE A 176 -7.93 -11.33 -13.31
C ILE A 176 -8.72 -12.51 -12.72
N THR A 177 -8.07 -13.31 -11.89
CA THR A 177 -8.73 -14.44 -11.21
C THR A 177 -9.86 -13.95 -10.30
N ASN A 178 -9.64 -12.91 -9.52
CA ASN A 178 -10.66 -12.34 -8.64
C ASN A 178 -11.88 -11.88 -9.45
N ILE A 179 -11.70 -11.07 -10.49
CA ILE A 179 -12.79 -10.59 -11.35
C ILE A 179 -13.56 -11.75 -12.00
N MET A 180 -12.86 -12.79 -12.46
CA MET A 180 -13.50 -13.97 -13.05
C MET A 180 -14.34 -14.72 -12.02
N PHE A 181 -13.81 -14.94 -10.81
CA PHE A 181 -14.54 -15.64 -9.76
C PHE A 181 -15.68 -14.81 -9.19
N ASP A 182 -15.55 -13.48 -9.06
CA ASP A 182 -16.64 -12.60 -8.67
C ASP A 182 -17.80 -12.69 -9.67
N PHE A 183 -17.50 -12.64 -10.98
CA PHE A 183 -18.51 -12.84 -12.01
C PHE A 183 -19.21 -14.20 -11.89
N ILE A 184 -18.46 -15.28 -11.70
CA ILE A 184 -19.01 -16.65 -11.61
C ILE A 184 -19.81 -16.81 -10.31
N LEU A 185 -19.23 -16.44 -9.15
CA LEU A 185 -19.80 -16.76 -7.85
C LEU A 185 -20.93 -15.80 -7.46
N ILE A 186 -20.80 -14.51 -7.79
CA ILE A 186 -21.80 -13.50 -7.41
C ILE A 186 -22.91 -13.45 -8.46
N ARG A 187 -22.56 -13.33 -9.74
CA ARG A 187 -23.55 -13.07 -10.80
C ARG A 187 -24.19 -14.35 -11.35
N THR A 188 -23.40 -15.41 -11.55
CA THR A 188 -23.90 -16.66 -12.16
C THR A 188 -24.46 -17.60 -11.11
N LEU A 189 -23.71 -17.90 -10.04
CA LEU A 189 -24.10 -18.83 -8.98
C LEU A 189 -24.89 -18.17 -7.85
N LYS A 190 -24.96 -16.83 -7.81
CA LYS A 190 -25.71 -16.03 -6.83
C LYS A 190 -25.41 -16.39 -5.37
N ILE A 191 -24.16 -16.68 -5.05
CA ILE A 191 -23.72 -17.06 -3.68
C ILE A 191 -23.69 -15.83 -2.74
N GLY A 192 -23.90 -14.62 -3.27
CA GLY A 192 -23.91 -13.40 -2.49
C GLY A 192 -22.52 -12.96 -1.99
N VAL A 193 -22.47 -12.36 -0.79
CA VAL A 193 -21.21 -11.83 -0.21
C VAL A 193 -20.15 -12.90 0.04
N ALA A 194 -20.56 -14.15 0.28
CA ALA A 194 -19.64 -15.27 0.41
C ALA A 194 -18.88 -15.53 -0.90
N GLY A 195 -19.53 -15.28 -2.05
CA GLY A 195 -18.91 -15.39 -3.37
C GLY A 195 -17.73 -14.42 -3.53
N ALA A 196 -17.89 -13.14 -3.15
CA ALA A 196 -16.82 -12.15 -3.16
C ALA A 196 -15.62 -12.57 -2.29
N ALA A 197 -15.90 -13.05 -1.06
CA ALA A 197 -14.82 -13.50 -0.17
C ALA A 197 -14.08 -14.74 -0.74
N ILE A 198 -14.81 -15.72 -1.29
CA ILE A 198 -14.22 -16.91 -1.92
C ILE A 198 -13.39 -16.49 -3.16
N GLY A 199 -13.92 -15.62 -4.03
CA GLY A 199 -13.22 -15.10 -5.20
C GLY A 199 -11.88 -14.48 -4.83
N THR A 200 -11.88 -13.65 -3.79
CA THR A 200 -10.65 -13.03 -3.26
C THR A 200 -9.65 -14.07 -2.72
N VAL A 201 -10.11 -15.06 -1.95
CA VAL A 201 -9.22 -16.10 -1.39
C VAL A 201 -8.65 -16.98 -2.51
N VAL A 202 -9.44 -17.35 -3.53
CA VAL A 202 -8.96 -18.12 -4.69
C VAL A 202 -7.94 -17.32 -5.48
N ALA A 203 -8.15 -16.03 -5.69
CA ALA A 203 -7.19 -15.14 -6.34
C ALA A 203 -5.86 -15.06 -5.57
N GLN A 204 -5.92 -14.95 -4.24
CA GLN A 204 -4.74 -14.96 -3.37
C GLN A 204 -4.03 -16.32 -3.39
N PHE A 205 -4.77 -17.42 -3.43
CA PHE A 205 -4.21 -18.77 -3.58
C PHE A 205 -3.42 -18.91 -4.88
N ILE A 206 -3.99 -18.50 -6.02
CA ILE A 206 -3.31 -18.60 -7.33
C ILE A 206 -2.07 -17.69 -7.37
N SER A 207 -2.17 -16.46 -6.88
CA SER A 207 -1.02 -15.55 -6.74
C SER A 207 0.05 -16.16 -5.84
N CYS A 208 -0.32 -16.73 -4.69
CA CYS A 208 0.59 -17.40 -3.77
C CYS A 208 1.33 -18.55 -4.45
N MET A 209 0.62 -19.43 -5.16
CA MET A 209 1.23 -20.54 -5.90
C MET A 209 2.20 -20.05 -6.96
N PHE A 210 1.84 -19.01 -7.71
CA PHE A 210 2.72 -18.41 -8.71
C PHE A 210 4.01 -17.89 -8.07
N VAL A 211 3.91 -17.12 -6.98
CA VAL A 211 5.06 -16.54 -6.25
C VAL A 211 5.95 -17.64 -5.67
N LEU A 212 5.37 -18.65 -5.01
CA LEU A 212 6.11 -19.78 -4.44
C LEU A 212 6.84 -20.59 -5.51
N CYS A 213 6.16 -20.92 -6.61
CA CYS A 213 6.76 -21.64 -7.73
C CYS A 213 7.93 -20.84 -8.34
N PHE A 214 7.76 -19.53 -8.52
CA PHE A 214 8.83 -18.69 -9.03
C PHE A 214 10.03 -18.67 -8.10
N LEU A 215 9.83 -18.41 -6.81
CA LEU A 215 10.90 -18.36 -5.81
C LEU A 215 11.57 -19.71 -5.60
N ARG A 216 10.86 -20.83 -5.77
CA ARG A 216 11.43 -22.17 -5.62
C ARG A 216 12.28 -22.59 -6.80
N PHE A 217 11.86 -22.27 -8.02
CA PHE A 217 12.45 -22.87 -9.21
C PHE A 217 13.23 -21.90 -10.09
N LYS A 218 12.80 -20.62 -10.20
CA LYS A 218 13.29 -19.70 -11.23
C LYS A 218 14.05 -18.46 -10.75
N SER A 219 13.90 -18.10 -9.46
CA SER A 219 14.61 -16.94 -8.90
C SER A 219 16.12 -17.21 -8.72
N LYS A 220 16.91 -16.14 -8.65
CA LYS A 220 18.34 -16.21 -8.36
C LYS A 220 18.59 -16.77 -6.97
N ILE A 221 17.99 -16.13 -5.95
CA ILE A 221 17.97 -16.66 -4.59
C ILE A 221 16.71 -17.51 -4.45
N LYS A 222 16.91 -18.82 -4.42
CA LYS A 222 15.82 -19.79 -4.37
C LYS A 222 15.34 -20.01 -2.94
N LEU A 223 14.04 -20.26 -2.81
CA LEU A 223 13.47 -20.66 -1.53
C LEU A 223 13.81 -22.14 -1.28
N HIS A 224 14.69 -22.40 -0.32
CA HIS A 224 15.03 -23.71 0.18
C HIS A 224 15.25 -23.65 1.69
N LYS A 225 15.32 -24.83 2.33
CA LYS A 225 15.49 -24.91 3.78
C LYS A 225 16.86 -24.37 4.17
N GLU A 226 16.85 -23.47 5.14
CA GLU A 226 18.02 -22.82 5.72
C GLU A 226 17.92 -22.82 7.25
N GLU A 227 18.95 -22.36 7.91
CA GLU A 227 18.97 -22.22 9.36
C GLU A 227 18.00 -21.13 9.84
N LEU A 228 17.18 -21.45 10.83
CA LEU A 228 16.31 -20.51 11.51
C LEU A 228 17.10 -19.69 12.53
N SER A 229 16.84 -18.38 12.53
CA SER A 229 17.51 -17.45 13.43
C SER A 229 16.54 -16.38 13.93
N ILE A 230 16.25 -16.43 15.22
CA ILE A 230 15.38 -15.42 15.88
C ILE A 230 15.97 -14.01 15.73
N GLU A 231 17.29 -13.90 15.76
CA GLU A 231 17.97 -12.61 15.57
C GLU A 231 17.70 -12.02 14.18
N LYS A 232 17.76 -12.87 13.12
CA LYS A 232 17.40 -12.45 11.75
C LYS A 232 15.94 -12.06 11.67
N MET A 233 15.03 -12.81 12.28
CA MET A 233 13.60 -12.49 12.33
C MET A 233 13.34 -11.13 13.01
N LYS A 234 13.97 -10.87 14.16
CA LYS A 234 13.89 -9.56 14.84
C LYS A 234 14.39 -8.42 13.95
N HIS A 235 15.46 -8.64 13.20
CA HIS A 235 16.00 -7.64 12.30
C HIS A 235 15.05 -7.34 11.12
N ILE A 236 14.40 -8.36 10.55
CA ILE A 236 13.37 -8.23 9.52
C ILE A 236 12.21 -7.39 10.05
N VAL A 237 11.68 -7.71 11.25
CA VAL A 237 10.61 -6.92 11.89
C VAL A 237 11.03 -5.47 12.06
N LYS A 238 12.25 -5.21 12.54
CA LYS A 238 12.78 -3.86 12.74
C LYS A 238 12.77 -3.05 11.43
N LEU A 239 13.19 -3.64 10.31
CA LEU A 239 13.21 -2.97 9.01
C LEU A 239 11.81 -2.72 8.44
N GLY A 240 10.89 -3.67 8.62
CA GLY A 240 9.53 -3.58 8.10
C GLY A 240 8.55 -2.81 9.01
N PHE A 241 8.96 -2.42 10.22
CA PHE A 241 8.05 -1.80 11.20
C PHE A 241 7.51 -0.44 10.75
N SER A 242 8.35 0.36 10.07
CA SER A 242 7.91 1.68 9.55
C SER A 242 6.79 1.55 8.49
N PRO A 243 6.95 0.79 7.40
CA PRO A 243 5.88 0.59 6.43
C PRO A 243 4.60 -0.02 7.05
N PHE A 244 4.76 -0.95 8.00
CA PHE A 244 3.64 -1.53 8.73
C PHE A 244 2.81 -0.47 9.45
N LEU A 245 3.46 0.39 10.26
CA LEU A 245 2.76 1.44 11.01
C LEU A 245 2.10 2.47 10.10
N ILE A 246 2.69 2.78 8.95
CA ILE A 246 2.11 3.71 7.97
C ILE A 246 0.75 3.18 7.49
N ILE A 247 0.69 1.91 7.08
CA ILE A 247 -0.54 1.28 6.59
C ILE A 247 -1.59 1.15 7.70
N ALA A 248 -1.17 0.72 8.90
CA ALA A 248 -2.08 0.59 10.03
C ALA A 248 -2.69 1.95 10.47
N SER A 249 -1.96 3.05 10.32
CA SER A 249 -2.42 4.39 10.70
C SER A 249 -3.45 4.99 9.73
N ASP A 250 -3.51 4.55 8.48
CA ASP A 250 -4.44 5.10 7.49
C ASP A 250 -5.91 4.89 7.87
N SER A 251 -6.24 3.74 8.43
CA SER A 251 -7.60 3.43 8.90
C SER A 251 -8.05 4.37 10.03
N ILE A 252 -7.15 4.74 10.94
CA ILE A 252 -7.45 5.65 12.05
C ILE A 252 -7.78 7.05 11.52
N ILE A 253 -6.99 7.55 10.58
CA ILE A 253 -7.20 8.87 9.98
C ILE A 253 -8.56 8.94 9.27
N LEU A 254 -8.93 7.90 8.53
CA LEU A 254 -10.21 7.83 7.83
C LEU A 254 -11.40 7.89 8.82
N ILE A 255 -11.33 7.15 9.92
CA ILE A 255 -12.36 7.17 10.96
C ILE A 255 -12.50 8.56 11.55
N VAL A 256 -11.39 9.20 11.95
CA VAL A 256 -11.40 10.54 12.51
C VAL A 256 -11.93 11.57 11.51
N MET A 257 -11.55 11.46 10.23
CA MET A 257 -12.05 12.31 9.16
C MET A 257 -13.59 12.26 9.07
N ASN A 258 -14.15 11.06 9.01
CA ASN A 258 -15.60 10.87 8.96
C ASN A 258 -16.30 11.40 10.20
N MET A 259 -15.74 11.18 11.40
CA MET A 259 -16.27 11.73 12.65
C MET A 259 -16.29 13.26 12.66
N MET A 260 -15.23 13.91 12.15
CA MET A 260 -15.16 15.37 12.06
C MET A 260 -16.15 15.93 11.06
N LEU A 261 -16.32 15.28 9.92
CA LEU A 261 -17.31 15.66 8.91
C LEU A 261 -18.75 15.56 9.44
N GLN A 262 -19.06 14.48 10.17
CA GLN A 262 -20.36 14.32 10.78
C GLN A 262 -20.62 15.37 11.87
N LYS A 263 -19.62 15.61 12.74
CA LYS A 263 -19.74 16.53 13.88
C LYS A 263 -19.91 17.99 13.45
N TYR A 264 -19.17 18.44 12.46
CA TYR A 264 -19.12 19.84 12.03
C TYR A 264 -19.94 20.13 10.78
N GLY A 265 -20.40 19.10 10.04
CA GLY A 265 -21.20 19.21 8.82
C GLY A 265 -22.68 19.47 9.10
N GLY A 266 -23.19 19.17 10.32
CA GLY A 266 -24.62 19.28 10.63
C GLY A 266 -25.48 18.50 9.61
N ASP A 267 -26.52 19.12 9.09
CA ASP A 267 -27.42 18.51 8.10
C ASP A 267 -26.73 18.18 6.77
N MET A 268 -25.58 18.78 6.50
CA MET A 268 -24.77 18.52 5.29
C MET A 268 -23.68 17.46 5.51
N GLY A 269 -23.58 16.87 6.71
CA GLY A 269 -22.52 15.92 7.09
C GLY A 269 -22.42 14.75 6.12
N ASP A 270 -23.51 14.12 5.77
CA ASP A 270 -23.55 12.97 4.84
C ASP A 270 -23.13 13.34 3.42
N ILE A 271 -23.44 14.57 2.98
CA ILE A 271 -23.01 15.10 1.67
C ILE A 271 -21.49 15.29 1.66
N TYR A 272 -20.92 15.86 2.73
CA TYR A 272 -19.47 16.00 2.86
C TYR A 272 -18.76 14.66 2.93
N ILE A 273 -19.32 13.64 3.64
CA ILE A 273 -18.77 12.29 3.68
C ILE A 273 -18.79 11.64 2.30
N SER A 274 -19.89 11.80 1.56
CA SER A 274 -19.99 11.30 0.19
C SER A 274 -18.96 11.97 -0.73
N ALA A 275 -18.84 13.29 -0.64
CA ALA A 275 -17.89 14.06 -1.45
C ALA A 275 -16.44 13.69 -1.16
N ILE A 276 -16.06 13.51 0.13
CA ILE A 276 -14.70 13.14 0.47
C ILE A 276 -14.38 11.69 0.07
N THR A 277 -15.35 10.80 0.10
CA THR A 277 -15.19 9.41 -0.37
C THR A 277 -14.84 9.36 -1.85
N VAL A 278 -15.51 10.17 -2.67
CA VAL A 278 -15.19 10.33 -4.10
C VAL A 278 -13.79 10.93 -4.27
N ALA A 279 -13.48 11.99 -3.51
CA ALA A 279 -12.15 12.63 -3.58
C ALA A 279 -11.01 11.70 -3.16
N GLN A 280 -11.20 10.89 -2.12
CA GLN A 280 -10.22 9.89 -1.69
C GLN A 280 -10.04 8.78 -2.73
N SER A 281 -11.13 8.33 -3.36
CA SER A 281 -11.05 7.34 -4.44
C SER A 281 -10.24 7.86 -5.62
N TYR A 282 -10.41 9.13 -5.99
CA TYR A 282 -9.58 9.78 -6.99
C TYR A 282 -8.11 9.88 -6.54
N PHE A 283 -7.89 10.27 -5.31
CA PHE A 283 -6.54 10.43 -4.75
C PHE A 283 -5.77 9.10 -4.70
N LEU A 284 -6.45 7.96 -4.50
CA LEU A 284 -5.85 6.64 -4.59
C LEU A 284 -5.31 6.32 -6.00
N LEU A 285 -5.96 6.80 -7.07
CA LEU A 285 -5.46 6.65 -8.44
C LEU A 285 -4.13 7.39 -8.68
N ILE A 286 -3.81 8.37 -7.84
CA ILE A 286 -2.53 9.09 -7.88
C ILE A 286 -1.53 8.44 -6.92
N THR A 287 -1.92 8.23 -5.66
CA THR A 287 -1.02 7.74 -4.61
C THR A 287 -0.61 6.29 -4.79
N GLY A 288 -1.49 5.45 -5.34
CA GLY A 288 -1.17 4.06 -5.61
C GLY A 288 -0.02 3.89 -6.60
N PRO A 289 -0.11 4.41 -7.84
CA PRO A 289 1.01 4.40 -8.78
C PRO A 289 2.27 5.09 -8.24
N LEU A 290 2.14 6.22 -7.54
CA LEU A 290 3.25 6.90 -6.89
C LEU A 290 3.95 5.98 -5.86
N LEU A 291 3.18 5.27 -5.03
CA LEU A 291 3.71 4.28 -4.10
C LEU A 291 4.40 3.13 -4.86
N GLY A 292 3.85 2.72 -6.00
CA GLY A 292 4.50 1.74 -6.88
C GLY A 292 5.86 2.21 -7.38
N ILE A 293 6.00 3.48 -7.75
CA ILE A 293 7.28 4.09 -8.16
C ILE A 293 8.25 4.10 -6.99
N SER A 294 7.85 4.61 -5.83
CA SER A 294 8.74 4.82 -4.68
C SER A 294 9.15 3.49 -4.03
N SER A 295 8.19 2.65 -3.64
CA SER A 295 8.45 1.36 -2.99
C SER A 295 9.06 0.33 -3.94
N GLY A 296 8.65 0.34 -5.21
CA GLY A 296 9.20 -0.55 -6.24
C GLY A 296 10.68 -0.30 -6.53
N THR A 297 11.18 0.92 -6.26
CA THR A 297 12.60 1.27 -6.44
C THR A 297 13.44 1.14 -5.17
N GLN A 298 12.85 0.85 -4.00
CA GLN A 298 13.58 0.61 -2.74
C GLN A 298 14.74 -0.40 -2.89
N PRO A 299 14.60 -1.51 -3.64
CA PRO A 299 15.71 -2.46 -3.83
C PRO A 299 16.95 -1.85 -4.48
N ILE A 300 16.81 -0.81 -5.31
CA ILE A 300 17.95 -0.09 -5.92
C ILE A 300 18.79 0.57 -4.83
N PHE A 301 18.13 1.30 -3.92
CA PHE A 301 18.80 1.98 -2.81
C PHE A 301 19.46 0.96 -1.85
N ALA A 302 18.73 -0.11 -1.51
CA ALA A 302 19.23 -1.18 -0.65
C ALA A 302 20.46 -1.89 -1.25
N TYR A 303 20.42 -2.23 -2.54
CA TYR A 303 21.53 -2.87 -3.24
C TYR A 303 22.78 -1.98 -3.26
N HIS A 304 22.61 -0.71 -3.68
CA HIS A 304 23.75 0.21 -3.76
C HIS A 304 24.27 0.69 -2.40
N PHE A 305 23.43 0.66 -1.37
CA PHE A 305 23.87 0.81 0.01
C PHE A 305 24.73 -0.38 0.44
N GLY A 306 24.29 -1.61 0.13
CA GLY A 306 25.06 -2.83 0.38
C GLY A 306 26.41 -2.86 -0.34
N SER A 307 26.46 -2.40 -1.60
CA SER A 307 27.69 -2.28 -2.40
C SER A 307 28.51 -1.02 -2.14
N GLN A 308 28.09 -0.18 -1.19
CA GLN A 308 28.77 1.07 -0.77
C GLN A 308 28.99 2.09 -1.89
N ASN A 309 28.09 2.17 -2.88
CA ASN A 309 28.25 3.03 -4.06
C ASN A 309 27.44 4.33 -3.95
N LEU A 310 28.04 5.39 -3.39
CA LEU A 310 27.42 6.70 -3.20
C LEU A 310 26.95 7.34 -4.51
N LYS A 311 27.75 7.21 -5.57
CA LYS A 311 27.44 7.83 -6.87
C LYS A 311 26.12 7.26 -7.42
N LYS A 312 25.96 5.96 -7.40
CA LYS A 312 24.74 5.29 -7.87
C LYS A 312 23.53 5.59 -6.98
N ILE A 313 23.70 5.72 -5.66
CA ILE A 313 22.63 6.14 -4.75
C ILE A 313 22.12 7.53 -5.11
N LYS A 314 23.01 8.51 -5.30
CA LYS A 314 22.64 9.88 -5.68
C LYS A 314 21.96 9.93 -7.04
N GLU A 315 22.48 9.20 -8.02
CA GLU A 315 21.90 9.08 -9.35
C GLU A 315 20.48 8.47 -9.30
N ALA A 316 20.28 7.41 -8.50
CA ALA A 316 18.99 6.78 -8.29
C ALA A 316 17.97 7.77 -7.70
N PHE A 317 18.31 8.49 -6.61
CA PHE A 317 17.42 9.50 -6.04
C PHE A 317 17.01 10.55 -7.09
N LYS A 318 17.97 11.08 -7.84
CA LYS A 318 17.68 12.08 -8.88
C LYS A 318 16.68 11.57 -9.91
N ILE A 319 16.88 10.36 -10.43
CA ILE A 319 16.03 9.78 -11.48
C ILE A 319 14.65 9.43 -10.93
N VAL A 320 14.57 8.78 -9.76
CA VAL A 320 13.29 8.37 -9.17
C VAL A 320 12.44 9.58 -8.77
N ILE A 321 13.06 10.62 -8.15
CA ILE A 321 12.37 11.88 -7.83
C ILE A 321 11.85 12.54 -9.12
N SER A 322 12.68 12.64 -10.17
CA SER A 322 12.26 13.26 -11.43
C SER A 322 11.10 12.51 -12.08
N PHE A 323 11.12 11.18 -12.06
CA PHE A 323 10.05 10.36 -12.62
C PHE A 323 8.75 10.47 -11.80
N ALA A 324 8.83 10.39 -10.48
CA ALA A 324 7.69 10.56 -9.58
C ALA A 324 7.08 11.97 -9.68
N PHE A 325 7.93 12.99 -9.75
CA PHE A 325 7.48 14.38 -9.93
C PHE A 325 6.79 14.60 -11.27
N LEU A 326 7.34 14.07 -12.36
CA LEU A 326 6.73 14.15 -13.69
C LEU A 326 5.37 13.45 -13.73
N PHE A 327 5.26 12.26 -13.14
CA PHE A 327 3.99 11.55 -13.00
C PHE A 327 2.97 12.39 -12.23
N CYS A 328 3.34 12.93 -11.06
CA CYS A 328 2.45 13.76 -10.26
C CYS A 328 2.10 15.09 -10.95
N LEU A 329 3.00 15.67 -11.75
CA LEU A 329 2.71 16.86 -12.54
C LEU A 329 1.62 16.60 -13.58
N VAL A 330 1.71 15.48 -14.30
CA VAL A 330 0.68 15.07 -15.26
C VAL A 330 -0.66 14.86 -14.53
N MET A 331 -0.66 14.15 -13.41
CA MET A 331 -1.86 13.91 -12.62
C MET A 331 -2.44 15.20 -12.02
N PHE A 332 -1.59 16.15 -11.62
CA PHE A 332 -2.01 17.48 -11.16
C PHE A 332 -2.78 18.22 -12.26
N ILE A 333 -2.24 18.28 -13.47
CA ILE A 333 -2.90 18.93 -14.61
C ILE A 333 -4.25 18.24 -14.90
N ILE A 334 -4.29 16.92 -14.95
CA ILE A 334 -5.52 16.14 -15.13
C ILE A 334 -6.54 16.48 -14.04
N SER A 335 -6.11 16.53 -12.78
CA SER A 335 -6.98 16.84 -11.64
C SER A 335 -7.58 18.24 -11.73
N MET A 336 -6.80 19.23 -12.16
CA MET A 336 -7.29 20.61 -12.29
C MET A 336 -8.27 20.79 -13.45
N CYS A 337 -8.08 20.04 -14.56
CA CYS A 337 -8.85 20.21 -15.79
C CYS A 337 -10.07 19.28 -15.88
N TYR A 338 -9.97 18.05 -15.35
CA TYR A 338 -10.92 16.97 -15.64
C TYR A 338 -11.51 16.29 -14.40
N SER A 339 -11.34 16.83 -13.19
CA SER A 339 -11.89 16.22 -11.96
C SER A 339 -13.40 16.05 -11.99
N ASN A 340 -14.13 17.00 -12.62
CA ASN A 340 -15.58 16.95 -12.79
C ASN A 340 -16.05 15.71 -13.58
N VAL A 341 -15.29 15.26 -14.58
CA VAL A 341 -15.61 14.05 -15.36
C VAL A 341 -15.53 12.81 -14.45
N PHE A 342 -14.51 12.73 -13.59
CA PHE A 342 -14.41 11.64 -12.64
C PHE A 342 -15.55 11.66 -11.62
N VAL A 343 -15.89 12.83 -11.08
CA VAL A 343 -16.99 12.95 -10.11
C VAL A 343 -18.31 12.51 -10.73
N ALA A 344 -18.59 12.88 -11.99
CA ALA A 344 -19.79 12.47 -12.71
C ALA A 344 -19.94 10.95 -12.92
N MET A 345 -18.84 10.18 -12.80
CA MET A 345 -18.90 8.70 -12.81
C MET A 345 -19.43 8.10 -11.50
N PHE A 346 -19.37 8.85 -10.40
CA PHE A 346 -19.76 8.38 -9.06
C PHE A 346 -21.10 8.94 -8.59
N THR A 347 -21.43 10.17 -8.95
CA THR A 347 -22.67 10.82 -8.50
C THR A 347 -23.17 11.84 -9.51
N ASN A 348 -24.51 11.93 -9.64
CA ASN A 348 -25.21 12.97 -10.36
C ASN A 348 -25.95 13.93 -9.42
N ASP A 349 -25.74 13.81 -8.10
CA ASP A 349 -26.37 14.68 -7.12
C ASP A 349 -25.83 16.10 -7.21
N ALA A 350 -26.73 17.06 -7.43
CA ALA A 350 -26.42 18.48 -7.65
C ALA A 350 -25.71 19.13 -6.46
N MET A 351 -25.87 18.60 -5.24
CA MET A 351 -25.24 19.12 -4.02
C MET A 351 -23.85 18.51 -3.80
N THR A 352 -23.71 17.21 -4.00
CA THR A 352 -22.46 16.48 -3.75
C THR A 352 -21.40 16.76 -4.83
N MET A 353 -21.82 16.89 -6.09
CA MET A 353 -20.93 17.02 -7.24
C MET A 353 -19.95 18.22 -7.14
N PRO A 354 -20.37 19.46 -6.87
CA PRO A 354 -19.47 20.60 -6.78
C PRO A 354 -18.54 20.52 -5.56
N ILE A 355 -18.99 19.91 -4.46
CA ILE A 355 -18.18 19.73 -3.24
C ILE A 355 -17.08 18.71 -3.51
N ALA A 356 -17.40 17.58 -4.17
CA ALA A 356 -16.43 16.55 -4.52
C ALA A 356 -15.39 17.05 -5.54
N ASP A 357 -15.81 17.80 -6.56
CA ASP A 357 -14.90 18.42 -7.54
C ASP A 357 -13.91 19.37 -6.86
N ARG A 358 -14.42 20.24 -5.98
CA ARG A 358 -13.59 21.15 -5.19
C ARG A 358 -12.64 20.37 -4.26
N ALA A 359 -13.12 19.31 -3.61
CA ALA A 359 -12.31 18.48 -2.72
C ALA A 359 -11.15 17.81 -3.46
N ILE A 360 -11.38 17.26 -4.67
CA ILE A 360 -10.32 16.68 -5.52
C ILE A 360 -9.26 17.73 -5.84
N LYS A 361 -9.67 18.90 -6.32
CA LYS A 361 -8.73 19.98 -6.67
C LYS A 361 -7.89 20.42 -5.47
N ILE A 362 -8.51 20.56 -4.29
CA ILE A 362 -7.79 20.93 -3.06
C ILE A 362 -6.82 19.81 -2.66
N PHE A 363 -7.25 18.55 -2.65
CA PHE A 363 -6.37 17.41 -2.30
C PHE A 363 -5.12 17.35 -3.18
N CYS A 364 -5.27 17.67 -4.46
CA CYS A 364 -4.18 17.64 -5.42
C CYS A 364 -3.18 18.81 -5.30
N LEU A 365 -3.43 19.86 -4.51
CA LEU A 365 -2.50 20.98 -4.34
C LEU A 365 -1.14 20.54 -3.75
N GLY A 366 -1.13 19.49 -2.94
CA GLY A 366 0.08 18.97 -2.28
C GLY A 366 0.84 17.92 -3.06
N ILE A 367 0.30 17.34 -4.16
CA ILE A 367 0.83 16.10 -4.74
C ILE A 367 2.23 16.23 -5.33
N LEU A 368 2.62 17.41 -5.82
CA LEU A 368 3.98 17.63 -6.33
C LEU A 368 5.03 17.52 -5.22
N MET A 369 4.77 18.13 -4.08
CA MET A 369 5.63 18.01 -2.90
C MET A 369 5.57 16.61 -2.31
N MET A 370 4.39 16.00 -2.24
CA MET A 370 4.20 14.62 -1.78
C MET A 370 5.03 13.63 -2.60
N SER A 371 5.19 13.82 -3.93
CA SER A 371 6.01 12.95 -4.77
C SER A 371 7.46 12.87 -4.31
N ILE A 372 8.03 14.00 -3.91
CA ILE A 372 9.39 14.09 -3.37
C ILE A 372 9.46 13.37 -2.02
N GLN A 373 8.50 13.63 -1.15
CA GLN A 373 8.45 13.02 0.19
C GLN A 373 8.38 11.49 0.12
N TYR A 374 7.51 10.91 -0.72
CA TYR A 374 7.38 9.46 -0.87
C TYR A 374 8.70 8.83 -1.31
N VAL A 375 9.34 9.37 -2.33
CA VAL A 375 10.62 8.85 -2.84
C VAL A 375 11.72 8.96 -1.81
N LEU A 376 11.81 10.09 -1.08
CA LEU A 376 12.83 10.26 -0.06
C LEU A 376 12.63 9.32 1.14
N VAL A 377 11.40 9.17 1.63
CA VAL A 377 11.08 8.29 2.77
C VAL A 377 11.33 6.83 2.41
N ASP A 378 10.87 6.38 1.24
CA ASP A 378 11.08 5.02 0.78
C ASP A 378 12.56 4.75 0.46
N GLY A 379 13.27 5.73 -0.11
CA GLY A 379 14.70 5.65 -0.31
C GLY A 379 15.48 5.55 1.01
N ILE A 380 15.12 6.35 2.03
CA ILE A 380 15.68 6.27 3.38
C ILE A 380 15.42 4.89 4.01
N THR A 381 14.23 4.33 3.79
CA THR A 381 13.88 2.97 4.21
C THR A 381 14.78 1.94 3.51
N GLY A 382 14.99 2.09 2.19
CA GLY A 382 15.92 1.28 1.39
C GLY A 382 17.37 1.38 1.88
N LEU A 383 17.80 2.55 2.38
CA LEU A 383 19.09 2.73 3.03
C LEU A 383 19.13 2.16 4.47
N SER A 384 18.07 1.49 4.93
CA SER A 384 17.92 0.88 6.25
C SER A 384 17.94 1.86 7.44
N ASN A 385 17.71 3.16 7.21
CA ASN A 385 17.55 4.12 8.29
C ASN A 385 16.09 4.17 8.77
N VAL A 386 15.67 3.08 9.43
CA VAL A 386 14.28 2.89 9.89
C VAL A 386 13.81 3.98 10.84
N LYS A 387 14.67 4.45 11.74
CA LYS A 387 14.30 5.49 12.72
C LYS A 387 13.90 6.80 12.02
N LEU A 388 14.68 7.22 11.04
CA LEU A 388 14.40 8.45 10.30
C LEU A 388 13.16 8.28 9.41
N SER A 389 13.02 7.16 8.68
CA SER A 389 11.85 6.94 7.83
C SER A 389 10.57 6.86 8.65
N LEU A 390 10.59 6.20 9.81
CA LEU A 390 9.45 6.13 10.73
C LEU A 390 9.07 7.51 11.25
N PHE A 391 10.06 8.31 11.72
CA PHE A 391 9.83 9.67 12.19
C PHE A 391 9.16 10.53 11.11
N LEU A 392 9.70 10.52 9.88
CA LEU A 392 9.17 11.33 8.79
C LEU A 392 7.75 10.91 8.38
N SER A 393 7.48 9.60 8.36
CA SER A 393 6.16 9.07 8.03
C SER A 393 5.12 9.39 9.10
N LEU A 394 5.45 9.17 10.38
CA LEU A 394 4.55 9.48 11.49
C LEU A 394 4.31 10.99 11.62
N ASN A 395 5.33 11.81 11.42
CA ASN A 395 5.20 13.26 11.43
C ASN A 395 4.16 13.75 10.39
N ARG A 396 4.16 13.20 9.18
CA ARG A 396 3.14 13.47 8.16
C ARG A 396 1.73 13.05 8.63
N LYS A 397 1.60 11.83 9.18
CA LYS A 397 0.32 11.30 9.65
C LYS A 397 -0.24 12.11 10.82
N LEU A 398 0.61 12.50 11.76
CA LEU A 398 0.21 13.35 12.90
C LEU A 398 -0.22 14.74 12.44
N MET A 399 0.49 15.34 11.48
CA MET A 399 0.10 16.63 10.91
C MET A 399 -1.24 16.53 10.19
N TYR A 400 -1.45 15.45 9.40
CA TYR A 400 -2.74 15.22 8.73
C TYR A 400 -3.88 15.06 9.74
N LEU A 401 -3.68 14.24 10.77
CA LEU A 401 -4.67 14.04 11.84
C LEU A 401 -4.96 15.35 12.58
N GLY A 402 -3.93 16.11 12.93
CA GLY A 402 -4.07 17.41 13.58
C GLY A 402 -4.86 18.41 12.73
N CYS A 403 -4.53 18.55 11.45
CA CYS A 403 -5.27 19.41 10.53
C CYS A 403 -6.73 18.94 10.34
N THR A 404 -6.96 17.63 10.28
CA THR A 404 -8.31 17.05 10.17
C THR A 404 -9.18 17.42 11.37
N CYS A 405 -8.61 17.50 12.58
CA CYS A 405 -9.34 17.92 13.78
C CYS A 405 -9.49 19.44 13.88
N LEU A 406 -8.43 20.20 13.59
CA LEU A 406 -8.38 21.64 13.87
C LEU A 406 -9.07 22.48 12.78
N LEU A 407 -8.90 22.15 11.50
CA LEU A 407 -9.44 22.97 10.42
C LEU A 407 -10.97 23.10 10.47
N PRO A 408 -11.75 22.01 10.61
CA PRO A 408 -13.20 22.15 10.70
C PRO A 408 -13.67 22.87 11.97
N ALA A 409 -12.92 22.73 13.06
CA ALA A 409 -13.25 23.36 14.35
C ALA A 409 -13.09 24.90 14.33
N PHE A 410 -12.08 25.42 13.62
CA PHE A 410 -11.77 26.85 13.61
C PHE A 410 -12.22 27.56 12.34
N LEU A 411 -12.23 26.89 11.19
CA LEU A 411 -12.44 27.50 9.88
C LEU A 411 -13.70 27.01 9.16
N GLY A 412 -14.43 26.06 9.77
CA GLY A 412 -15.62 25.46 9.19
C GLY A 412 -15.34 24.18 8.38
N VAL A 413 -16.39 23.36 8.18
CA VAL A 413 -16.30 21.99 7.66
C VAL A 413 -15.67 21.90 6.28
N SER A 414 -15.94 22.85 5.37
CA SER A 414 -15.39 22.86 4.01
C SER A 414 -13.87 22.98 3.96
N ASN A 415 -13.25 23.46 5.02
CA ASN A 415 -11.79 23.61 5.11
C ASN A 415 -11.06 22.32 5.54
N ILE A 416 -11.80 21.26 5.92
CA ILE A 416 -11.20 19.95 6.21
C ILE A 416 -10.44 19.37 5.02
N PHE A 417 -10.84 19.72 3.78
CA PHE A 417 -10.15 19.28 2.57
C PHE A 417 -8.71 19.78 2.46
N TYR A 418 -8.38 20.90 3.11
CA TYR A 418 -7.02 21.42 3.15
C TYR A 418 -6.10 20.64 4.10
N ALA A 419 -6.62 19.71 4.91
CA ALA A 419 -5.81 18.90 5.81
C ALA A 419 -4.77 18.07 5.05
N GLN A 420 -5.17 17.45 3.92
CA GLN A 420 -4.29 16.63 3.09
C GLN A 420 -3.11 17.44 2.50
N PRO A 421 -3.33 18.50 1.69
CA PRO A 421 -2.23 19.24 1.06
C PRO A 421 -1.36 19.96 2.10
N THR A 422 -1.91 20.44 3.21
CA THR A 422 -1.13 21.06 4.28
C THR A 422 -0.15 20.06 4.90
N ALA A 423 -0.62 18.85 5.20
CA ALA A 423 0.22 17.78 5.73
C ALA A 423 1.30 17.36 4.72
N ASP A 424 0.95 17.25 3.44
CA ASP A 424 1.87 16.84 2.38
C ASP A 424 2.97 17.87 2.14
N ILE A 425 2.64 19.15 2.07
CA ILE A 425 3.61 20.23 1.89
C ILE A 425 4.53 20.33 3.12
N TYR A 426 3.95 20.36 4.33
CA TYR A 426 4.72 20.42 5.57
C TYR A 426 5.69 19.24 5.70
N ALA A 427 5.18 18.01 5.53
CA ALA A 427 5.99 16.81 5.65
C ALA A 427 7.09 16.73 4.60
N SER A 428 6.83 17.22 3.38
CA SER A 428 7.83 17.27 2.32
C SER A 428 8.98 18.21 2.67
N ILE A 429 8.67 19.40 3.20
CA ILE A 429 9.69 20.37 3.65
C ILE A 429 10.55 19.76 4.75
N VAL A 430 9.92 19.18 5.79
CA VAL A 430 10.63 18.50 6.88
C VAL A 430 11.50 17.37 6.35
N THR A 431 10.97 16.55 5.43
CA THR A 431 11.70 15.42 4.84
C THR A 431 12.92 15.88 4.05
N ILE A 432 12.80 16.94 3.23
CA ILE A 432 13.90 17.51 2.45
C ILE A 432 14.99 18.03 3.39
N ILE A 433 14.61 18.77 4.44
CA ILE A 433 15.58 19.31 5.42
C ILE A 433 16.32 18.17 6.12
N CYS A 434 15.59 17.15 6.60
CA CYS A 434 16.19 15.99 7.26
C CYS A 434 17.09 15.21 6.29
N PHE A 435 16.67 15.02 5.05
CA PHE A 435 17.45 14.33 4.04
C PHE A 435 18.80 15.03 3.80
N ILE A 436 18.79 16.34 3.57
CA ILE A 436 20.01 17.11 3.29
C ILE A 436 20.95 17.11 4.50
N LYS A 437 20.43 17.22 5.73
CA LYS A 437 21.27 17.33 6.94
C LYS A 437 21.75 15.96 7.46
N ILE A 438 20.94 14.91 7.41
CA ILE A 438 21.20 13.66 8.11
C ILE A 438 21.80 12.61 7.19
N ILE A 439 21.29 12.46 5.96
CA ILE A 439 21.67 11.35 5.09
C ILE A 439 23.15 11.36 4.69
N PRO A 440 23.78 12.50 4.36
CA PRO A 440 25.21 12.51 4.03
C PRO A 440 26.10 11.97 5.16
N SER A 441 25.82 12.39 6.40
CA SER A 441 26.54 11.92 7.59
C SER A 441 26.27 10.45 7.87
N TYR A 442 25.03 10.01 7.69
CA TYR A 442 24.62 8.61 7.84
C TYR A 442 25.33 7.68 6.83
N LEU A 443 25.39 8.06 5.56
CA LEU A 443 26.07 7.28 4.52
C LEU A 443 27.58 7.20 4.80
N LYS A 444 28.20 8.31 5.19
CA LYS A 444 29.62 8.35 5.55
C LYS A 444 29.94 7.46 6.74
N SER A 445 29.09 7.45 7.79
CA SER A 445 29.30 6.59 8.98
C SER A 445 29.17 5.10 8.70
N HIS A 446 28.50 4.72 7.60
CA HIS A 446 28.37 3.34 7.13
C HIS A 446 29.36 2.96 6.01
N GLY A 447 30.38 3.80 5.77
CA GLY A 447 31.46 3.48 4.83
C GLY A 447 31.07 3.62 3.35
N VAL A 448 29.94 4.24 3.04
CA VAL A 448 29.51 4.46 1.64
C VAL A 448 30.35 5.57 1.03
N LYS A 449 31.10 5.24 -0.04
CA LYS A 449 32.07 6.10 -0.73
C LYS A 449 31.60 6.50 -2.13
#